data_784980a815613374b260a9415ef2b046
#
_entry.id   784980a815613374b260a9415ef2b046
#
_cell.length_a   1.000
_cell.length_b   1.000
_cell.length_c   1.000
_cell.angle_alpha   90.00
_cell.angle_beta   90.00
_cell.angle_gamma   90.00
#
_symmetry.space_group_name_H-M   'P 1'
#
loop_
_entity.id
_entity.type
_entity.pdbx_description
1 polymer ?
#
loop_
_entity_poly.entity_id
_entity_poly.type
_entity_poly.pdbx_seq_one_letter_code
_entity_poly.pdbx_strand_id
1 'polypeptide(L)'
;MAFLEVKNVKKLYTTRFGTNKVEALKNVNFTAEKGEYLAIMGESGSGKTTLLNVLASIDKASSGKIILNGKEMDTIKDKELAQFRREHLGFVFQDFNLLDSFTLGENICLPLVLAGKKYPQIEPQLQEVARKVNITELLGKYPYEVSGGQKQRAAVCRAIITRPELILADEPTGALDSRSSNELLDAFENIHQSGQTIVMVTHSTAAAARAGRVLFIKDGEIYHQIYRGDMTNDMMYKKISDTLTLLLEQNGREI
;
A
#
# COMPACT_ATOMS: atom_id res chain seq x y z
N MET A 1 18.78 0.70 -12.43
CA MET A 1 17.52 0.05 -12.87
C MET A 1 16.48 0.37 -11.83
N ALA A 2 15.29 0.79 -12.25
CA ALA A 2 14.20 1.05 -11.32
C ALA A 2 13.89 -0.23 -10.50
N PHE A 3 13.50 -0.07 -9.25
CA PHE A 3 13.18 -1.17 -8.35
C PHE A 3 11.81 -1.78 -8.66
N LEU A 4 10.81 -0.93 -8.93
CA LEU A 4 9.49 -1.31 -9.42
C LEU A 4 9.26 -0.66 -10.79
N GLU A 5 8.88 -1.45 -11.79
CA GLU A 5 8.53 -0.95 -13.10
C GLU A 5 7.14 -1.45 -13.48
N VAL A 6 6.27 -0.52 -13.82
CA VAL A 6 4.89 -0.77 -14.29
C VAL A 6 4.81 -0.26 -15.72
N LYS A 7 4.60 -1.18 -16.68
CA LYS A 7 4.67 -0.89 -18.11
C LYS A 7 3.38 -1.29 -18.83
N ASN A 8 2.66 -0.31 -19.34
CA ASN A 8 1.44 -0.47 -20.15
C ASN A 8 0.40 -1.40 -19.49
N VAL A 9 0.29 -1.31 -18.15
CA VAL A 9 -0.59 -2.21 -17.39
C VAL A 9 -2.04 -1.83 -17.64
N LYS A 10 -2.82 -2.84 -18.05
CA LYS A 10 -4.27 -2.78 -18.26
C LYS A 10 -4.98 -3.79 -17.39
N LYS A 11 -6.19 -3.44 -16.94
CA LYS A 11 -7.07 -4.37 -16.25
C LYS A 11 -8.50 -4.22 -16.73
N LEU A 12 -9.02 -5.32 -17.29
CA LEU A 12 -10.38 -5.47 -17.76
C LEU A 12 -11.13 -6.45 -16.85
N TYR A 13 -12.24 -6.02 -16.29
CA TYR A 13 -13.19 -6.90 -15.63
C TYR A 13 -14.34 -7.21 -16.59
N THR A 14 -14.68 -8.49 -16.70
CA THR A 14 -15.80 -8.95 -17.51
C THR A 14 -16.89 -9.49 -16.59
N THR A 15 -18.15 -9.06 -16.77
CA THR A 15 -19.27 -9.62 -16.03
C THR A 15 -19.47 -11.10 -16.36
N ARG A 16 -20.06 -11.87 -15.45
CA ARG A 16 -20.29 -13.32 -15.60
C ARG A 16 -20.98 -13.72 -16.91
N PHE A 17 -21.75 -12.81 -17.51
CA PHE A 17 -22.49 -13.05 -18.77
C PHE A 17 -21.81 -12.40 -20.00
N GLY A 18 -20.60 -11.87 -19.87
CA GLY A 18 -19.76 -11.41 -20.99
C GLY A 18 -20.21 -10.15 -21.73
N THR A 19 -21.32 -9.52 -21.31
CA THR A 19 -21.92 -8.39 -22.03
C THR A 19 -21.32 -7.03 -21.63
N ASN A 20 -20.85 -6.86 -20.40
CA ASN A 20 -20.25 -5.60 -19.95
C ASN A 20 -18.78 -5.81 -19.58
N LYS A 21 -17.91 -5.01 -20.20
CA LYS A 21 -16.50 -4.91 -19.86
C LYS A 21 -16.26 -3.60 -19.15
N VAL A 22 -15.61 -3.64 -17.99
CA VAL A 22 -15.16 -2.45 -17.25
C VAL A 22 -13.65 -2.41 -17.33
N GLU A 23 -13.11 -1.38 -17.96
CA GLU A 23 -11.67 -1.14 -18.06
C GLU A 23 -11.23 -0.32 -16.83
N ALA A 24 -10.81 -1.04 -15.79
CA ALA A 24 -10.41 -0.41 -14.51
C ALA A 24 -9.01 0.21 -14.58
N LEU A 25 -8.11 -0.33 -15.41
CA LEU A 25 -6.80 0.25 -15.74
C LEU A 25 -6.65 0.21 -17.25
N LYS A 26 -6.32 1.36 -17.87
CA LYS A 26 -6.24 1.50 -19.32
C LYS A 26 -4.82 1.41 -19.86
N ASN A 27 -3.89 2.17 -19.24
CA ASN A 27 -2.49 2.22 -19.66
C ASN A 27 -1.62 2.80 -18.55
N VAL A 28 -1.46 2.06 -17.45
CA VAL A 28 -0.70 2.55 -16.31
C VAL A 28 0.79 2.35 -16.55
N ASN A 29 1.55 3.46 -16.44
CA ASN A 29 2.99 3.49 -16.60
C ASN A 29 3.62 4.32 -15.48
N PHE A 30 4.51 3.72 -14.69
CA PHE A 30 5.39 4.42 -13.76
C PHE A 30 6.53 3.51 -13.30
N THR A 31 7.52 4.12 -12.67
CA THR A 31 8.60 3.40 -11.99
C THR A 31 8.69 3.87 -10.56
N ALA A 32 9.27 3.06 -9.67
CA ALA A 32 9.70 3.50 -8.35
C ALA A 32 11.11 2.99 -8.06
N GLU A 33 11.88 3.82 -7.37
CA GLU A 33 13.24 3.47 -6.95
C GLU A 33 13.21 2.72 -5.61
N LYS A 34 14.27 1.97 -5.33
CA LYS A 34 14.41 1.30 -4.04
C LYS A 34 14.51 2.34 -2.92
N GLY A 35 13.74 2.14 -1.85
CA GLY A 35 13.65 3.09 -0.74
C GLY A 35 12.78 4.32 -1.05
N GLU A 36 12.03 4.35 -2.15
CA GLU A 36 11.10 5.43 -2.45
C GLU A 36 9.79 5.26 -1.65
N TYR A 37 9.23 6.36 -1.16
CA TYR A 37 7.86 6.43 -0.65
C TYR A 37 6.99 7.14 -1.69
N LEU A 38 6.18 6.37 -2.39
CA LEU A 38 5.30 6.79 -3.47
C LEU A 38 3.85 6.77 -3.00
N ALA A 39 3.11 7.87 -3.19
CA ALA A 39 1.66 7.89 -3.03
C ALA A 39 0.97 7.91 -4.40
N ILE A 40 -0.16 7.22 -4.52
CA ILE A 40 -1.03 7.24 -5.69
C ILE A 40 -2.38 7.79 -5.25
N MET A 41 -2.74 8.96 -5.75
CA MET A 41 -3.98 9.67 -5.43
C MET A 41 -4.97 9.66 -6.59
N GLY A 42 -6.25 9.68 -6.29
CA GLY A 42 -7.33 9.79 -7.26
C GLY A 42 -8.69 9.65 -6.62
N GLU A 43 -9.74 9.96 -7.35
CA GLU A 43 -11.13 9.83 -6.90
C GLU A 43 -11.53 8.38 -6.66
N SER A 44 -12.65 8.17 -5.97
CA SER A 44 -13.24 6.83 -5.86
C SER A 44 -13.55 6.25 -7.25
N GLY A 45 -13.21 4.99 -7.48
CA GLY A 45 -13.39 4.34 -8.79
C GLY A 45 -12.31 4.63 -9.83
N SER A 46 -11.29 5.46 -9.56
CA SER A 46 -10.21 5.77 -10.52
C SER A 46 -9.24 4.61 -10.83
N GLY A 47 -9.37 3.46 -10.13
CA GLY A 47 -8.53 2.27 -10.35
C GLY A 47 -7.44 2.05 -9.30
N LYS A 48 -7.34 2.85 -8.22
CA LYS A 48 -6.27 2.76 -7.19
C LYS A 48 -6.16 1.38 -6.56
N THR A 49 -7.23 0.88 -5.96
CA THR A 49 -7.27 -0.45 -5.33
C THR A 49 -7.03 -1.56 -6.35
N THR A 50 -7.54 -1.42 -7.58
CA THR A 50 -7.25 -2.35 -8.68
C THR A 50 -5.77 -2.38 -8.99
N LEU A 51 -5.13 -1.22 -9.12
CA LEU A 51 -3.70 -1.12 -9.37
C LEU A 51 -2.90 -1.77 -8.24
N LEU A 52 -3.26 -1.47 -6.98
CA LEU A 52 -2.58 -2.05 -5.82
C LEU A 52 -2.72 -3.57 -5.77
N ASN A 53 -3.93 -4.12 -6.07
CA ASN A 53 -4.16 -5.56 -6.11
C ASN A 53 -3.33 -6.24 -7.21
N VAL A 54 -3.17 -5.58 -8.36
CA VAL A 54 -2.32 -6.10 -9.44
C VAL A 54 -0.84 -6.05 -9.04
N LEU A 55 -0.37 -4.96 -8.40
CA LEU A 55 0.99 -4.86 -7.84
C LEU A 55 1.24 -5.91 -6.75
N ALA A 56 0.22 -6.26 -5.97
CA ALA A 56 0.29 -7.28 -4.94
C ALA A 56 0.21 -8.73 -5.48
N SER A 57 0.04 -8.91 -6.79
CA SER A 57 -0.27 -10.21 -7.39
C SER A 57 -1.48 -10.93 -6.75
N ILE A 58 -2.42 -10.16 -6.16
CA ILE A 58 -3.73 -10.64 -5.70
C ILE A 58 -4.64 -10.81 -6.91
N ASP A 59 -4.52 -9.88 -7.87
CA ASP A 59 -5.19 -9.95 -9.16
C ASP A 59 -4.14 -9.91 -10.30
N LYS A 60 -4.50 -10.43 -11.48
CA LYS A 60 -3.61 -10.43 -12.65
C LYS A 60 -3.94 -9.26 -13.57
N ALA A 61 -2.92 -8.61 -14.10
CA ALA A 61 -3.10 -7.66 -15.22
C ALA A 61 -3.71 -8.37 -16.42
N SER A 62 -4.54 -7.67 -17.18
CA SER A 62 -5.06 -8.19 -18.46
C SER A 62 -4.03 -8.08 -19.58
N SER A 63 -3.15 -7.08 -19.49
CA SER A 63 -1.95 -6.91 -20.34
C SER A 63 -0.97 -5.93 -19.70
N GLY A 64 0.21 -5.80 -20.27
CA GLY A 64 1.31 -5.01 -19.74
C GLY A 64 2.23 -5.87 -18.86
N LYS A 65 3.17 -5.24 -18.16
CA LYS A 65 4.18 -5.92 -17.36
C LYS A 65 4.44 -5.20 -16.04
N ILE A 66 4.67 -5.98 -14.98
CA ILE A 66 5.14 -5.49 -13.69
C ILE A 66 6.44 -6.20 -13.38
N ILE A 67 7.48 -5.43 -13.09
CA ILE A 67 8.82 -5.92 -12.75
C ILE A 67 9.17 -5.40 -11.36
N LEU A 68 9.41 -6.30 -10.42
CA LEU A 68 9.86 -5.99 -9.08
C LEU A 68 11.28 -6.51 -8.89
N ASN A 69 12.22 -5.61 -8.60
CA ASN A 69 13.63 -5.94 -8.38
C ASN A 69 14.21 -6.82 -9.52
N GLY A 70 13.90 -6.47 -10.77
CA GLY A 70 14.33 -7.20 -11.96
C GLY A 70 13.55 -8.48 -12.28
N LYS A 71 12.60 -8.90 -11.43
CA LYS A 71 11.77 -10.09 -11.65
C LYS A 71 10.42 -9.69 -12.23
N GLU A 72 10.08 -10.19 -13.41
CA GLU A 72 8.76 -10.00 -14.04
C GLU A 72 7.71 -10.85 -13.29
N MET A 73 6.70 -10.20 -12.71
CA MET A 73 5.74 -10.84 -11.82
C MET A 73 4.81 -11.82 -12.54
N ASP A 74 4.50 -11.56 -13.81
CA ASP A 74 3.63 -12.43 -14.62
C ASP A 74 4.27 -13.80 -14.95
N THR A 75 5.58 -13.92 -14.78
CA THR A 75 6.31 -15.18 -14.96
C THR A 75 6.24 -16.12 -13.75
N ILE A 76 5.75 -15.63 -12.61
CA ILE A 76 5.63 -16.41 -11.38
C ILE A 76 4.45 -17.37 -11.50
N LYS A 77 4.71 -18.66 -11.28
CA LYS A 77 3.67 -19.69 -11.34
C LYS A 77 2.67 -19.52 -10.20
N ASP A 78 1.40 -19.82 -10.46
CA ASP A 78 0.31 -19.64 -9.47
C ASP A 78 0.60 -20.30 -8.11
N LYS A 79 1.23 -21.49 -8.11
CA LYS A 79 1.65 -22.20 -6.89
C LYS A 79 2.74 -21.48 -6.08
N GLU A 80 3.49 -20.61 -6.70
CA GLU A 80 4.61 -19.87 -6.11
C GLU A 80 4.20 -18.45 -5.67
N LEU A 81 3.05 -17.94 -6.17
CA LEU A 81 2.58 -16.58 -5.86
C LEU A 81 2.36 -16.34 -4.37
N ALA A 82 1.83 -17.32 -3.62
CA ALA A 82 1.60 -17.17 -2.18
C ALA A 82 2.92 -17.05 -1.42
N GLN A 83 3.94 -17.80 -1.83
CA GLN A 83 5.29 -17.71 -1.27
C GLN A 83 5.93 -16.37 -1.64
N PHE A 84 5.84 -15.96 -2.90
CA PHE A 84 6.36 -14.68 -3.39
C PHE A 84 5.78 -13.50 -2.60
N ARG A 85 4.44 -13.45 -2.43
CA ARG A 85 3.78 -12.40 -1.62
C ARG A 85 4.33 -12.35 -0.21
N ARG A 86 4.43 -13.51 0.44
CA ARG A 86 4.89 -13.61 1.83
C ARG A 86 6.36 -13.18 2.00
N GLU A 87 7.22 -13.44 1.03
CA GLU A 87 8.65 -13.16 1.10
C GLU A 87 9.02 -11.76 0.64
N HIS A 88 8.31 -11.20 -0.35
CA HIS A 88 8.71 -9.96 -1.02
C HIS A 88 7.76 -8.79 -0.76
N LEU A 89 6.50 -9.04 -0.37
CA LEU A 89 5.48 -8.02 -0.23
C LEU A 89 4.93 -7.93 1.18
N GLY A 90 4.77 -6.70 1.69
CA GLY A 90 3.98 -6.39 2.87
C GLY A 90 2.68 -5.72 2.43
N PHE A 91 1.53 -6.11 2.97
CA PHE A 91 0.26 -5.50 2.60
C PHE A 91 -0.46 -4.94 3.83
N VAL A 92 -0.88 -3.67 3.73
CA VAL A 92 -1.68 -2.97 4.74
C VAL A 92 -3.01 -2.60 4.12
N PHE A 93 -4.10 -3.21 4.60
CA PHE A 93 -5.46 -2.99 4.11
C PHE A 93 -6.16 -1.88 4.88
N GLN A 94 -7.18 -1.26 4.28
CA GLN A 94 -8.04 -0.28 4.92
C GLN A 94 -8.78 -0.86 6.12
N ASP A 95 -9.32 -2.08 6.00
CA ASP A 95 -10.14 -2.76 7.02
C ASP A 95 -9.31 -3.64 7.97
N PHE A 96 -8.02 -3.34 8.15
CA PHE A 96 -7.07 -4.05 9.01
C PHE A 96 -6.85 -5.53 8.64
N ASN A 97 -7.89 -6.27 8.29
CA ASN A 97 -7.89 -7.71 7.98
C ASN A 97 -7.17 -8.55 9.05
N LEU A 98 -7.44 -8.26 10.32
CA LEU A 98 -7.00 -9.05 11.46
C LEU A 98 -8.01 -10.17 11.72
N LEU A 99 -7.52 -11.32 12.19
CA LEU A 99 -8.34 -12.44 12.60
C LEU A 99 -8.77 -12.23 14.06
N ASP A 100 -10.05 -12.12 14.32
CA ASP A 100 -10.58 -11.82 15.66
C ASP A 100 -10.36 -12.96 16.67
N SER A 101 -10.15 -14.19 16.19
CA SER A 101 -9.82 -15.35 17.01
C SER A 101 -8.36 -15.41 17.48
N PHE A 102 -7.52 -14.51 17.00
CA PHE A 102 -6.09 -14.45 17.31
C PHE A 102 -5.79 -13.14 18.04
N THR A 103 -4.84 -13.18 18.97
CA THR A 103 -4.26 -11.98 19.58
C THR A 103 -3.56 -11.12 18.53
N LEU A 104 -3.23 -9.86 18.85
CA LEU A 104 -2.46 -9.00 17.94
C LEU A 104 -1.09 -9.62 17.63
N GLY A 105 -0.41 -10.19 18.65
CA GLY A 105 0.87 -10.87 18.47
C GLY A 105 0.78 -12.05 17.49
N GLU A 106 -0.25 -12.90 17.63
CA GLU A 106 -0.49 -14.02 16.73
C GLU A 106 -0.81 -13.57 15.30
N ASN A 107 -1.64 -12.53 15.13
CA ASN A 107 -1.92 -11.93 13.84
C ASN A 107 -0.64 -11.41 13.15
N ILE A 108 0.24 -10.74 13.90
CA ILE A 108 1.50 -10.21 13.40
C ILE A 108 2.44 -11.35 12.99
N CYS A 109 2.51 -12.42 13.78
CA CYS A 109 3.40 -13.55 13.53
C CYS A 109 2.95 -14.46 12.38
N LEU A 110 1.69 -14.39 11.98
CA LEU A 110 1.06 -15.31 11.03
C LEU A 110 1.90 -15.54 9.74
N PRO A 111 2.46 -14.51 9.06
CA PRO A 111 3.27 -14.70 7.87
C PRO A 111 4.52 -15.56 8.12
N LEU A 112 5.16 -15.42 9.29
CA LEU A 112 6.35 -16.19 9.65
C LEU A 112 6.00 -17.64 10.04
N VAL A 113 4.86 -17.83 10.72
CA VAL A 113 4.31 -19.16 11.03
C VAL A 113 4.02 -19.93 9.74
N LEU A 114 3.35 -19.28 8.78
CA LEU A 114 3.08 -19.84 7.45
C LEU A 114 4.36 -20.11 6.62
N ALA A 115 5.45 -19.42 6.93
CA ALA A 115 6.78 -19.71 6.38
C ALA A 115 7.51 -20.86 7.09
N GLY A 116 6.87 -21.51 8.08
CA GLY A 116 7.44 -22.62 8.82
C GLY A 116 8.49 -22.23 9.87
N LYS A 117 8.60 -20.95 10.23
CA LYS A 117 9.53 -20.52 11.30
C LYS A 117 9.02 -20.94 12.67
N LYS A 118 9.95 -21.33 13.56
CA LYS A 118 9.64 -21.71 14.93
C LYS A 118 9.57 -20.47 15.83
N TYR A 119 8.75 -20.51 16.88
CA TYR A 119 8.53 -19.39 17.81
C TYR A 119 9.81 -18.71 18.33
N PRO A 120 10.87 -19.41 18.75
CA PRO A 120 12.10 -18.77 19.19
C PRO A 120 12.79 -17.89 18.13
N GLN A 121 12.49 -18.12 16.83
CA GLN A 121 12.98 -17.30 15.73
C GLN A 121 12.06 -16.12 15.43
N ILE A 122 10.78 -16.23 15.80
CA ILE A 122 9.74 -15.21 15.55
C ILE A 122 9.73 -14.15 16.65
N GLU A 123 9.84 -14.55 17.92
CA GLU A 123 9.70 -13.66 19.08
C GLU A 123 10.59 -12.42 19.02
N PRO A 124 11.89 -12.48 18.69
CA PRO A 124 12.72 -11.27 18.58
C PRO A 124 12.24 -10.31 17.50
N GLN A 125 11.75 -10.87 16.36
CA GLN A 125 11.23 -10.06 15.25
C GLN A 125 9.89 -9.40 15.62
N LEU A 126 9.01 -10.12 16.32
CA LEU A 126 7.76 -9.60 16.85
C LEU A 126 7.99 -8.39 17.76
N GLN A 127 8.90 -8.53 18.72
CA GLN A 127 9.24 -7.45 19.65
C GLN A 127 9.87 -6.24 18.94
N GLU A 128 10.70 -6.49 17.91
CA GLU A 128 11.29 -5.42 17.09
C GLU A 128 10.21 -4.59 16.38
N VAL A 129 9.30 -5.26 15.63
CA VAL A 129 8.28 -4.54 14.85
C VAL A 129 7.23 -3.88 15.74
N ALA A 130 6.85 -4.50 16.87
CA ALA A 130 5.90 -3.95 17.81
C ALA A 130 6.41 -2.65 18.46
N ARG A 131 7.71 -2.57 18.77
CA ARG A 131 8.35 -1.36 19.27
C ARG A 131 8.35 -0.23 18.25
N LYS A 132 8.57 -0.53 16.95
CA LYS A 132 8.58 0.49 15.89
C LYS A 132 7.28 1.28 15.77
N VAL A 133 6.14 0.68 16.16
CA VAL A 133 4.82 1.30 16.05
C VAL A 133 4.11 1.43 17.42
N ASN A 134 4.83 1.27 18.53
CA ASN A 134 4.34 1.47 19.91
C ASN A 134 3.10 0.61 20.26
N ILE A 135 3.16 -0.71 20.04
CA ILE A 135 2.09 -1.66 20.41
C ILE A 135 2.56 -2.86 21.23
N THR A 136 3.78 -2.81 21.78
CA THR A 136 4.38 -3.94 22.51
C THR A 136 3.48 -4.46 23.63
N GLU A 137 2.86 -3.55 24.40
CA GLU A 137 1.99 -3.90 25.53
C GLU A 137 0.63 -4.47 25.08
N LEU A 138 0.31 -4.37 23.79
CA LEU A 138 -0.97 -4.81 23.23
C LEU A 138 -0.89 -6.19 22.57
N LEU A 139 0.29 -6.82 22.50
CA LEU A 139 0.49 -8.07 21.76
C LEU A 139 -0.38 -9.23 22.26
N GLY A 140 -0.72 -9.25 23.55
CA GLY A 140 -1.63 -10.24 24.15
C GLY A 140 -3.11 -9.92 24.02
N LYS A 141 -3.49 -8.75 23.47
CA LYS A 141 -4.89 -8.34 23.29
C LYS A 141 -5.47 -8.90 21.99
N TYR A 142 -6.76 -9.12 21.98
CA TYR A 142 -7.53 -9.47 20.78
C TYR A 142 -7.95 -8.20 20.01
N PRO A 143 -8.21 -8.29 18.69
CA PRO A 143 -8.62 -7.14 17.89
C PRO A 143 -9.84 -6.38 18.46
N TYR A 144 -10.82 -7.05 19.03
CA TYR A 144 -12.00 -6.41 19.61
C TYR A 144 -11.73 -5.67 20.94
N GLU A 145 -10.55 -5.84 21.55
CA GLU A 145 -10.16 -5.17 22.81
C GLU A 145 -9.38 -3.86 22.57
N VAL A 146 -9.10 -3.49 21.32
CA VAL A 146 -8.22 -2.37 20.98
C VAL A 146 -8.88 -1.41 20.00
N SER A 147 -8.40 -0.15 19.95
CA SER A 147 -8.90 0.88 19.02
C SER A 147 -8.57 0.57 17.55
N GLY A 148 -9.28 1.23 16.62
CA GLY A 148 -9.01 1.14 15.18
C GLY A 148 -7.56 1.48 14.83
N GLY A 149 -7.00 2.55 15.41
CA GLY A 149 -5.60 2.92 15.20
C GLY A 149 -4.61 1.88 15.71
N GLN A 150 -4.92 1.21 16.85
CA GLN A 150 -4.11 0.11 17.37
C GLN A 150 -4.19 -1.13 16.48
N LYS A 151 -5.38 -1.47 15.95
CA LYS A 151 -5.55 -2.53 14.93
C LYS A 151 -4.71 -2.26 13.70
N GLN A 152 -4.73 -1.02 13.21
CA GLN A 152 -3.99 -0.66 12.00
C GLN A 152 -2.48 -0.72 12.22
N ARG A 153 -1.99 -0.29 13.38
CA ARG A 153 -0.57 -0.47 13.73
C ARG A 153 -0.17 -1.95 13.81
N ALA A 154 -1.05 -2.82 14.30
CA ALA A 154 -0.81 -4.26 14.26
C ALA A 154 -0.79 -4.81 12.81
N ALA A 155 -1.67 -4.32 11.93
CA ALA A 155 -1.65 -4.65 10.51
C ALA A 155 -0.35 -4.20 9.82
N VAL A 156 0.18 -3.02 10.17
CA VAL A 156 1.50 -2.55 9.72
C VAL A 156 2.62 -3.47 10.22
N CYS A 157 2.61 -3.87 11.51
CA CYS A 157 3.58 -4.85 12.03
C CYS A 157 3.56 -6.15 11.26
N ARG A 158 2.36 -6.69 10.97
CA ARG A 158 2.18 -7.90 10.18
C ARG A 158 2.76 -7.73 8.76
N ALA A 159 2.62 -6.56 8.18
CA ALA A 159 3.16 -6.27 6.85
C ALA A 159 4.69 -6.23 6.83
N ILE A 160 5.34 -5.73 7.89
CA ILE A 160 6.81 -5.53 7.92
C ILE A 160 7.59 -6.66 8.58
N ILE A 161 6.94 -7.58 9.30
CA ILE A 161 7.63 -8.62 10.09
C ILE A 161 8.47 -9.58 9.23
N THR A 162 8.06 -9.79 7.98
CA THR A 162 8.82 -10.62 7.02
C THR A 162 10.00 -9.87 6.41
N ARG A 163 10.16 -8.57 6.69
CA ARG A 163 11.13 -7.66 6.05
C ARG A 163 10.97 -7.65 4.54
N PRO A 164 9.77 -7.30 4.03
CA PRO A 164 9.48 -7.35 2.61
C PRO A 164 10.32 -6.33 1.83
N GLU A 165 10.44 -6.53 0.53
CA GLU A 165 11.10 -5.59 -0.37
C GLU A 165 10.21 -4.36 -0.65
N LEU A 166 8.89 -4.57 -0.70
CA LEU A 166 7.88 -3.54 -1.01
C LEU A 166 6.70 -3.62 -0.05
N ILE A 167 6.31 -2.48 0.52
CA ILE A 167 5.05 -2.33 1.25
C ILE A 167 4.02 -1.70 0.34
N LEU A 168 2.85 -2.33 0.27
CA LEU A 168 1.66 -1.85 -0.43
C LEU A 168 0.60 -1.49 0.61
N ALA A 169 0.13 -0.23 0.61
CA ALA A 169 -0.85 0.25 1.58
C ALA A 169 -2.11 0.77 0.85
N ASP A 170 -3.27 0.18 1.14
CA ASP A 170 -4.56 0.57 0.59
C ASP A 170 -5.34 1.39 1.60
N GLU A 171 -5.44 2.71 1.36
CA GLU A 171 -6.17 3.68 2.20
C GLU A 171 -5.93 3.48 3.72
N PRO A 172 -4.67 3.40 4.19
CA PRO A 172 -4.38 2.89 5.54
C PRO A 172 -4.93 3.77 6.67
N THR A 173 -5.32 5.01 6.38
CA THR A 173 -5.92 5.96 7.34
C THR A 173 -7.43 6.11 7.19
N GLY A 174 -8.05 5.44 6.20
CA GLY A 174 -9.45 5.69 5.82
C GLY A 174 -10.50 5.36 6.90
N ALA A 175 -10.17 4.45 7.84
CA ALA A 175 -11.05 4.06 8.94
C ALA A 175 -10.64 4.65 10.29
N LEU A 176 -9.74 5.66 10.32
CA LEU A 176 -9.16 6.19 11.54
C LEU A 176 -9.57 7.64 11.82
N ASP A 177 -9.62 8.00 13.11
CA ASP A 177 -9.68 9.40 13.54
C ASP A 177 -8.37 10.14 13.21
N SER A 178 -8.42 11.49 13.26
CA SER A 178 -7.28 12.34 12.86
C SER A 178 -6.01 12.10 13.69
N ARG A 179 -6.15 11.81 14.99
CA ARG A 179 -5.00 11.55 15.86
C ARG A 179 -4.34 10.21 15.51
N SER A 180 -5.15 9.15 15.44
CA SER A 180 -4.68 7.80 15.04
C SER A 180 -4.09 7.79 13.64
N SER A 181 -4.65 8.59 12.71
CA SER A 181 -4.11 8.77 11.36
C SER A 181 -2.70 9.37 11.38
N ASN A 182 -2.48 10.44 12.15
CA ASN A 182 -1.15 11.05 12.26
C ASN A 182 -0.13 10.09 12.89
N GLU A 183 -0.48 9.42 13.98
CA GLU A 183 0.38 8.42 14.62
C GLU A 183 0.76 7.28 13.67
N LEU A 184 -0.17 6.86 12.81
CA LEU A 184 0.09 5.84 11.78
C LEU A 184 1.01 6.37 10.67
N LEU A 185 0.77 7.59 10.18
CA LEU A 185 1.59 8.22 9.14
C LEU A 185 3.03 8.46 9.63
N ASP A 186 3.21 8.85 10.89
CA ASP A 186 4.53 8.97 11.51
C ASP A 186 5.24 7.59 11.56
N ALA A 187 4.49 6.51 11.82
CA ALA A 187 5.04 5.16 11.76
C ALA A 187 5.48 4.78 10.33
N PHE A 188 4.70 5.12 9.29
CA PHE A 188 5.11 4.92 7.89
C PHE A 188 6.36 5.73 7.54
N GLU A 189 6.48 6.98 7.97
CA GLU A 189 7.70 7.79 7.76
C GLU A 189 8.92 7.14 8.42
N ASN A 190 8.81 6.67 9.66
CA ASN A 190 9.90 5.97 10.35
C ASN A 190 10.32 4.67 9.63
N ILE A 191 9.34 3.91 9.13
CA ILE A 191 9.59 2.70 8.34
C ILE A 191 10.30 3.07 7.03
N HIS A 192 9.86 4.11 6.34
CA HIS A 192 10.49 4.61 5.11
C HIS A 192 11.93 5.08 5.38
N GLN A 193 12.17 5.85 6.44
CA GLN A 193 13.52 6.33 6.83
C GLN A 193 14.49 5.17 7.13
N SER A 194 13.98 3.99 7.50
CA SER A 194 14.80 2.77 7.63
C SER A 194 15.16 2.12 6.28
N GLY A 195 14.83 2.75 5.14
CA GLY A 195 15.15 2.30 3.79
C GLY A 195 14.07 1.46 3.11
N GLN A 196 12.86 1.38 3.68
CA GLN A 196 11.76 0.60 3.14
C GLN A 196 11.12 1.30 1.94
N THR A 197 10.88 0.56 0.85
CA THR A 197 10.09 1.03 -0.29
C THR A 197 8.60 0.91 0.03
N ILE A 198 7.83 1.98 -0.20
CA ILE A 198 6.39 2.04 0.10
C ILE A 198 5.63 2.58 -1.11
N VAL A 199 4.56 1.88 -1.49
CA VAL A 199 3.53 2.40 -2.41
C VAL A 199 2.22 2.45 -1.65
N MET A 200 1.70 3.66 -1.45
CA MET A 200 0.43 3.89 -0.75
C MET A 200 -0.61 4.43 -1.74
N VAL A 201 -1.79 3.83 -1.78
CA VAL A 201 -2.93 4.45 -2.46
C VAL A 201 -3.80 5.15 -1.43
N THR A 202 -4.23 6.37 -1.73
CA THR A 202 -5.04 7.17 -0.81
C THR A 202 -5.79 8.29 -1.51
N HIS A 203 -6.91 8.71 -0.94
CA HIS A 203 -7.60 9.97 -1.27
C HIS A 203 -7.25 11.08 -0.26
N SER A 204 -6.52 10.77 0.82
CA SER A 204 -6.12 11.73 1.84
C SER A 204 -4.91 12.53 1.41
N THR A 205 -5.08 13.85 1.25
CA THR A 205 -3.98 14.80 0.97
C THR A 205 -2.92 14.77 2.07
N ALA A 206 -3.33 14.61 3.34
CA ALA A 206 -2.42 14.53 4.48
C ALA A 206 -1.55 13.27 4.42
N ALA A 207 -2.13 12.13 4.03
CA ALA A 207 -1.37 10.89 3.86
C ALA A 207 -0.41 10.98 2.66
N ALA A 208 -0.87 11.47 1.52
CA ALA A 208 -0.04 11.65 0.32
C ALA A 208 1.09 12.66 0.54
N ALA A 209 0.85 13.70 1.35
CA ALA A 209 1.87 14.70 1.68
C ALA A 209 3.06 14.13 2.47
N ARG A 210 2.99 12.91 2.99
CA ARG A 210 4.11 12.22 3.63
C ARG A 210 5.06 11.53 2.62
N ALA A 211 4.58 11.28 1.39
CA ALA A 211 5.35 10.60 0.35
C ALA A 211 6.40 11.52 -0.30
N GLY A 212 7.47 10.95 -0.82
CA GLY A 212 8.49 11.66 -1.62
C GLY A 212 8.00 12.04 -3.01
N ARG A 213 7.03 11.28 -3.54
CA ARG A 213 6.39 11.55 -4.84
C ARG A 213 4.92 11.15 -4.79
N VAL A 214 4.09 11.91 -5.47
CA VAL A 214 2.65 11.64 -5.62
C VAL A 214 2.32 11.50 -7.10
N LEU A 215 1.70 10.38 -7.46
CA LEU A 215 1.08 10.15 -8.76
C LEU A 215 -0.42 10.39 -8.66
N PHE A 216 -1.01 10.97 -9.69
CA PHE A 216 -2.46 11.16 -9.78
C PHE A 216 -3.02 10.22 -10.83
N ILE A 217 -3.97 9.37 -10.40
CA ILE A 217 -4.67 8.43 -11.27
C ILE A 217 -6.11 8.89 -11.49
N LYS A 218 -6.55 8.91 -12.75
CA LYS A 218 -7.91 9.20 -13.18
C LYS A 218 -8.29 8.24 -14.29
N ASP A 219 -9.49 7.69 -14.23
CA ASP A 219 -10.04 6.80 -15.27
C ASP A 219 -9.10 5.67 -15.70
N GLY A 220 -8.31 5.12 -14.74
CA GLY A 220 -7.38 4.04 -14.99
C GLY A 220 -6.05 4.42 -15.62
N GLU A 221 -5.68 5.71 -15.64
CA GLU A 221 -4.42 6.23 -16.19
C GLU A 221 -3.72 7.17 -15.21
N ILE A 222 -2.37 7.15 -15.19
CA ILE A 222 -1.57 8.16 -14.49
C ILE A 222 -1.45 9.39 -15.40
N TYR A 223 -1.98 10.52 -14.96
CA TYR A 223 -2.03 11.73 -15.79
C TYR A 223 -1.18 12.89 -15.25
N HIS A 224 -0.78 12.84 -13.97
CA HIS A 224 0.06 13.88 -13.36
C HIS A 224 0.92 13.31 -12.24
N GLN A 225 2.01 14.02 -11.91
CA GLN A 225 2.87 13.66 -10.79
C GLN A 225 3.51 14.90 -10.14
N ILE A 226 3.77 14.80 -8.84
CA ILE A 226 4.44 15.82 -8.04
C ILE A 226 5.61 15.16 -7.30
N TYR A 227 6.77 15.76 -7.37
CA TYR A 227 7.92 15.41 -6.53
C TYR A 227 8.00 16.35 -5.34
N ARG A 228 8.31 15.82 -4.16
CA ARG A 228 8.48 16.60 -2.95
C ARG A 228 9.72 17.51 -3.01
N GLY A 229 10.88 16.99 -3.42
CA GLY A 229 12.15 17.69 -3.29
C GLY A 229 12.39 18.10 -1.83
N ASP A 230 12.72 19.38 -1.61
CA ASP A 230 13.02 19.94 -0.28
C ASP A 230 11.76 20.46 0.47
N MET A 231 10.55 20.18 -0.02
CA MET A 231 9.31 20.64 0.61
C MET A 231 9.04 19.91 1.92
N THR A 232 8.57 20.68 2.92
CA THR A 232 7.99 20.13 4.15
C THR A 232 6.65 19.42 3.86
N ASN A 233 6.13 18.66 4.84
CA ASN A 233 4.82 18.02 4.72
C ASN A 233 3.71 19.05 4.44
N ASP A 234 3.74 20.23 5.10
CA ASP A 234 2.74 21.28 4.92
C ASP A 234 2.82 21.92 3.51
N MET A 235 4.04 22.15 3.01
CA MET A 235 4.24 22.66 1.64
C MET A 235 3.75 21.65 0.60
N MET A 236 4.05 20.36 0.82
CA MET A 236 3.59 19.30 -0.08
C MET A 236 2.08 19.14 -0.02
N TYR A 237 1.47 19.21 1.18
CA TYR A 237 0.02 19.21 1.37
C TYR A 237 -0.64 20.33 0.57
N LYS A 238 -0.13 21.56 0.69
CA LYS A 238 -0.65 22.71 -0.06
C LYS A 238 -0.54 22.51 -1.57
N LYS A 239 0.63 22.07 -2.04
CA LYS A 239 0.86 21.82 -3.48
C LYS A 239 -0.08 20.75 -4.04
N ILE A 240 -0.32 19.65 -3.29
CA ILE A 240 -1.28 18.61 -3.68
C ILE A 240 -2.69 19.21 -3.73
N SER A 241 -3.12 19.98 -2.71
CA SER A 241 -4.44 20.59 -2.64
C SER A 241 -4.69 21.56 -3.79
N ASP A 242 -3.71 22.43 -4.09
CA ASP A 242 -3.78 23.37 -5.21
C ASP A 242 -3.90 22.61 -6.55
N THR A 243 -3.13 21.54 -6.71
CA THR A 243 -3.19 20.69 -7.91
C THR A 243 -4.56 20.03 -8.07
N LEU A 244 -5.12 19.44 -7.00
CA LEU A 244 -6.46 18.84 -7.04
C LEU A 244 -7.53 19.86 -7.44
N THR A 245 -7.46 21.10 -6.92
CA THR A 245 -8.39 22.18 -7.27
C THR A 245 -8.31 22.52 -8.76
N LEU A 246 -7.10 22.69 -9.30
CA LEU A 246 -6.90 22.99 -10.72
C LEU A 246 -7.42 21.86 -11.63
N LEU A 247 -7.25 20.61 -11.21
CA LEU A 247 -7.71 19.46 -11.98
C LEU A 247 -9.24 19.34 -11.99
N LEU A 248 -9.91 19.73 -10.90
CA LEU A 248 -11.37 19.79 -10.83
C LEU A 248 -11.93 20.90 -11.72
N GLU A 249 -11.29 22.09 -11.76
CA GLU A 249 -11.70 23.21 -12.62
C GLU A 249 -11.57 22.89 -14.11
N GLN A 250 -10.53 22.15 -14.52
CA GLN A 250 -10.36 21.74 -15.92
C GLN A 250 -11.46 20.78 -16.36
N ASN A 251 -11.89 19.85 -15.49
CA ASN A 251 -12.98 18.92 -15.77
C ASN A 251 -14.36 19.60 -15.86
N GLY A 252 -14.58 20.71 -15.13
CA GLY A 252 -15.83 21.50 -15.19
C GLY A 252 -16.00 22.35 -16.43
N ARG A 253 -14.96 22.49 -17.27
CA ARG A 253 -15.00 23.25 -18.54
C ARG A 253 -15.23 22.38 -19.78
N GLU A 254 -15.26 21.07 -19.63
CA GLU A 254 -15.50 20.10 -20.73
C GLU A 254 -16.95 19.59 -20.78
N ILE A 255 -17.91 20.25 -20.08
CA ILE A 255 -19.36 19.95 -20.13
C ILE A 255 -20.11 21.06 -20.85
#